data_5ec979051fdf2e3d5a975470be965041
#
_entry.id   5ec979051fdf2e3d5a975470be965041
#
_cell.length_a   1.000
_cell.length_b   1.000
_cell.length_c   1.000
_cell.angle_alpha   90.00
_cell.angle_beta   90.00
_cell.angle_gamma   90.00
#
_symmetry.space_group_name_H-M   'P 1'
#
loop_
_entity.id
_entity.type
_entity.pdbx_description
1 polymer ?
#
loop_
_entity_poly.entity_id
_entity_poly.type
_entity_poly.pdbx_seq_one_letter_code
_entity_poly.pdbx_strand_id
1 'polypeptide(L)' 'MRVEWSQGSPYRYAWEGGGLRFVGQDRPAPVNYGLVEGLLNPADGEEVDAVYLGPPLSPGEEAEGLLLGMVA' A
#
# COMPACT_ATOMS: atom_id res chain seq x y z
N MET A 1 -0.15 -2.03 -7.84
CA MET A 1 -0.43 -1.29 -6.59
C MET A 1 0.66 -0.30 -6.28
N ARG A 2 0.32 0.72 -5.54
CA ARG A 2 1.28 1.72 -5.06
C ARG A 2 1.58 1.43 -3.58
N VAL A 3 2.86 1.25 -3.24
CA VAL A 3 3.26 0.87 -1.89
C VAL A 3 3.14 2.06 -0.94
N GLU A 4 2.44 1.84 0.17
CA GLU A 4 2.27 2.84 1.23
C GLU A 4 2.98 2.44 2.52
N TRP A 5 3.17 1.16 2.77
CA TRP A 5 3.83 0.65 3.96
C TRP A 5 4.68 -0.56 3.57
N SER A 6 5.99 -0.35 3.54
CA SER A 6 6.94 -1.35 3.05
C SER A 6 7.16 -2.47 4.05
N GLN A 7 7.31 -3.68 3.55
CA GLN A 7 7.65 -4.84 4.37
C GLN A 7 8.92 -4.57 5.18
N GLY A 8 8.86 -4.85 6.46
CA GLY A 8 9.98 -4.65 7.38
C GLY A 8 10.17 -3.21 7.86
N SER A 9 9.38 -2.27 7.36
CA SER A 9 9.48 -0.86 7.75
C SER A 9 8.42 -0.49 8.79
N PRO A 10 8.78 0.27 9.83
CA PRO A 10 7.81 0.79 10.78
C PRO A 10 7.14 2.08 10.30
N TYR A 11 7.54 2.64 9.16
CA TYR A 11 7.04 3.92 8.69
C TYR A 11 5.89 3.73 7.72
N ARG A 12 4.75 4.33 8.04
CA ARG A 12 3.54 4.27 7.22
C ARG A 12 3.35 5.59 6.49
N TYR A 13 2.98 5.47 5.21
CA TYR A 13 2.68 6.61 4.34
C TYR A 13 1.31 6.43 3.72
N ALA A 14 0.75 7.54 3.23
CA ALA A 14 -0.45 7.53 2.41
C ALA A 14 -0.10 8.11 1.05
N TRP A 15 -0.57 7.47 -0.02
CA TRP A 15 -0.40 7.96 -1.37
C TRP A 15 -1.56 8.88 -1.70
N GLU A 16 -1.27 10.17 -1.86
CA GLU A 16 -2.28 11.17 -2.14
C GLU A 16 -1.77 12.15 -3.20
N GLY A 17 -2.58 12.41 -4.21
CA GLY A 17 -2.27 13.43 -5.20
C GLY A 17 -0.95 13.26 -5.93
N GLY A 18 -0.51 12.02 -6.14
CA GLY A 18 0.75 11.73 -6.81
C GLY A 18 1.98 11.85 -5.93
N GLY A 19 1.82 11.86 -4.60
CA GLY A 19 2.91 11.90 -3.66
C GLY A 19 2.64 11.14 -2.39
N LEU A 20 3.67 10.97 -1.57
CA LEU A 20 3.56 10.30 -0.28
C LEU A 20 3.40 11.32 0.84
N ARG A 21 2.50 11.01 1.77
CA ARG A 21 2.35 11.75 3.02
C ARG A 21 2.69 10.82 4.18
N PHE A 22 3.58 11.25 5.07
CA PHE A 22 3.91 10.46 6.25
C PHE A 22 2.70 10.41 7.20
N VAL A 23 2.31 9.21 7.59
CA VAL A 23 1.17 8.99 8.48
C VAL A 23 1.62 8.77 9.92
N GLY A 24 2.65 7.99 10.13
CA GLY A 24 3.14 7.68 11.47
C GLY A 24 3.99 6.43 11.50
N GLN A 25 4.30 6.00 12.72
CA GLN A 25 5.05 4.78 12.95
C GLN A 25 4.14 3.69 13.52
N ASP A 26 4.48 2.46 13.16
CA ASP A 26 3.82 1.26 13.65
C ASP A 26 4.88 0.17 13.83
N ARG A 27 4.46 -1.06 14.13
CA ARG A 27 5.36 -2.20 14.08
C ARG A 27 5.84 -2.42 12.65
N PRO A 28 6.99 -3.09 12.43
CA PRO A 28 7.41 -3.41 11.08
C PRO A 28 6.34 -4.20 10.32
N ALA A 29 6.08 -3.81 9.07
CA ALA A 29 5.06 -4.44 8.26
C ALA A 29 5.45 -5.88 7.93
N PRO A 30 4.54 -6.86 8.09
CA PRO A 30 4.83 -8.25 7.72
C PRO A 30 4.86 -8.47 6.21
N VAL A 31 4.23 -7.59 5.44
CA VAL A 31 4.19 -7.62 3.99
C VAL A 31 4.20 -6.18 3.47
N ASN A 32 4.30 -6.03 2.14
CA ASN A 32 4.11 -4.71 1.54
C ASN A 32 2.62 -4.40 1.45
N TYR A 33 2.20 -3.30 2.04
CA TYR A 33 0.82 -2.80 1.96
C TYR A 33 0.76 -1.60 1.03
N GLY A 34 -0.35 -1.46 0.33
CA GLY A 34 -0.56 -0.33 -0.56
C GLY A 34 -1.98 -0.24 -1.04
N LEU A 35 -2.19 0.57 -2.07
CA LEU A 35 -3.49 0.74 -2.68
C LEU A 35 -3.42 0.44 -4.18
N VAL A 36 -4.58 0.12 -4.76
CA VAL A 36 -4.76 -0.02 -6.20
C VAL A 36 -5.39 1.27 -6.70
N GLU A 37 -4.60 2.08 -7.40
CA GLU A 37 -5.09 3.35 -7.93
C GLU A 37 -6.20 3.14 -8.96
N GLY A 38 -7.25 3.91 -8.85
CA GLY A 38 -8.37 3.88 -9.79
C GLY A 38 -9.37 2.76 -9.56
N LEU A 39 -9.11 1.84 -8.64
CA LEU A 39 -10.05 0.79 -8.28
C LEU A 39 -10.73 1.17 -6.97
N LEU A 40 -11.99 1.54 -7.04
CA LEU A 40 -12.73 2.01 -5.88
C LEU A 40 -13.55 0.89 -5.25
N ASN A 41 -13.57 0.87 -3.92
CA ASN A 41 -14.44 -0.02 -3.18
C ASN A 41 -15.88 0.50 -3.28
N PRO A 42 -16.83 -0.29 -3.83
CA PRO A 42 -18.21 0.19 -4.00
C PRO A 42 -18.94 0.46 -2.69
N ALA A 43 -18.43 -0.06 -1.57
CA ALA A 43 -19.07 0.15 -0.28
C ALA A 43 -18.81 1.54 0.30
N ASP A 44 -17.64 2.12 0.06
CA ASP A 44 -17.25 3.41 0.64
C ASP A 44 -16.71 4.42 -0.40
N GLY A 45 -16.53 4.00 -1.64
CA GLY A 45 -16.02 4.87 -2.70
C GLY A 45 -14.53 5.19 -2.58
N GLU A 46 -13.81 4.54 -1.68
CA GLU A 46 -12.38 4.72 -1.51
C GLU A 46 -11.59 3.67 -2.30
N GLU A 47 -10.32 3.97 -2.55
CA GLU A 47 -9.46 3.05 -3.26
C GLU A 47 -9.21 1.78 -2.45
N VAL A 48 -9.11 0.65 -3.16
CA VAL A 48 -8.97 -0.66 -2.53
C VAL A 48 -7.55 -0.85 -2.01
N ASP A 49 -7.43 -1.29 -0.76
CA ASP A 49 -6.16 -1.67 -0.18
C ASP A 49 -5.71 -3.03 -0.70
N ALA A 50 -4.40 -3.20 -0.85
CA ALA A 50 -3.83 -4.42 -1.37
C ALA A 50 -2.55 -4.78 -0.63
N VAL A 51 -2.19 -6.06 -0.69
CA VAL A 51 -0.90 -6.54 -0.19
C VAL A 51 -0.11 -7.17 -1.34
N TYR A 52 1.20 -7.03 -1.27
CA TYR A 52 2.11 -7.64 -2.21
C TYR A 52 3.08 -8.54 -1.45
N LEU A 53 3.06 -9.82 -1.78
CA LEU A 53 3.95 -10.82 -1.17
C LEU A 53 5.18 -10.97 -2.05
N GLY A 54 6.31 -10.56 -1.53
CA GLY A 54 7.57 -10.61 -2.25
C GLY A 54 8.64 -9.85 -1.50
N PRO A 55 9.74 -9.48 -2.17
CA PRO A 55 10.78 -8.71 -1.51
C PRO A 55 10.27 -7.34 -1.08
N PRO A 56 10.90 -6.71 -0.07
CA PRO A 56 10.51 -5.37 0.35
C PRO A 56 10.58 -4.36 -0.79
N LEU A 57 9.53 -3.55 -0.91
CA LEU A 57 9.44 -2.48 -1.89
C LEU A 57 9.52 -1.13 -1.18
N SER A 58 9.98 -0.12 -1.88
CA SER A 58 10.07 1.23 -1.30
C SER A 58 8.69 1.91 -1.27
N PRO A 59 8.42 2.77 -0.27
CA PRO A 59 7.20 3.57 -0.27
C PRO A 59 7.09 4.41 -1.56
N GLY A 60 5.90 4.45 -2.14
CA GLY A 60 5.65 5.14 -3.39
C GLY A 60 6.02 4.35 -4.64
N GLU A 61 6.66 3.20 -4.50
CA GLU A 61 6.99 2.33 -5.62
C GLU A 61 5.73 1.68 -6.17
N GLU A 62 5.60 1.64 -7.48
CA GLU A 62 4.52 0.93 -8.11
C GLU A 62 4.93 -0.51 -8.33
N ALA A 63 4.14 -1.44 -7.81
CA ALA A 63 4.39 -2.86 -7.98
C ALA A 63 3.43 -3.42 -9.04
N GLU A 64 4.01 -4.10 -10.01
CA GLU A 64 3.26 -4.86 -11.00
C GLU A 64 3.40 -6.34 -10.68
N GLY A 65 2.40 -7.09 -11.06
CA GLY A 65 2.40 -8.53 -10.89
C GLY A 65 1.19 -9.02 -10.11
N LEU A 66 1.36 -10.14 -9.45
CA LEU A 66 0.27 -10.81 -8.80
C LEU A 66 -0.07 -10.18 -7.45
N LEU A 67 -1.28 -9.65 -7.34
CA LEU A 67 -1.85 -9.25 -6.06
C LEU A 67 -2.53 -10.46 -5.43
N LEU A 68 -2.04 -10.87 -4.27
CA LEU A 68 -2.51 -12.08 -3.62
C LEU A 68 -3.59 -11.84 -2.59
N GLY A 69 -3.93 -10.59 -2.31
CA GLY A 69 -4.97 -10.27 -1.36
C GLY A 69 -5.36 -8.81 -1.40
N MET A 70 -6.57 -8.54 -0.95
CA MET A 70 -7.12 -7.20 -0.83
C MET A 70 -7.71 -7.06 0.57
N VAL A 71 -7.48 -5.91 1.18
CA VAL A 71 -8.00 -5.59 2.50
C VAL A 71 -9.01 -4.47 2.33
N ALA A 72 -10.21 -4.75 2.76
CA ALA A 72 -11.29 -3.78 2.68
C ALA A 72 -11.35 -2.92 3.94
#